data_6dd5b040b233f0677713389a9bc5aa9b
#
_entry.id   6dd5b040b233f0677713389a9bc5aa9b
#
_cell.length_a   1.000
_cell.length_b   1.000
_cell.length_c   1.000
_cell.angle_alpha   90.00
_cell.angle_beta   90.00
_cell.angle_gamma   90.00
#
_symmetry.space_group_name_H-M   'P 1'
#
loop_
_entity.id
_entity.type
_entity.pdbx_description
1 polymer ?
#
loop_
_entity_poly.entity_id
_entity_poly.type
_entity_poly.pdbx_seq_one_letter_code
_entity_poly.pdbx_strand_id
1 'polypeptide(L)'
;KKIDPNVRLSAIFSTFQLKDKITPRSTNDEVISILREELNSAVDNSYNVLRTRIDRFGVVAPNIQKLEKDGLILIELPGIKEPERVRKLLQGSANLEFWETYKLEQLAPKLDAVNNAIAAANAAQEPAEEEAPVVAEATPDTAAVAADSTASSLKKKLQQEASEAETMERIRKQNPLLSLMNYTQSYGGSPVIGIVNKNDTAAVNAMLASKIARDILPSDLILRWTVKAIDEKQTMYQLIALKAGKGGKAPLGGDVITDARDDFDKIQGSVVSMTM
;
A
#
# COMPACT_ATOMS: atom_id res chain seq x y z
N LYS A 1 -27.12 -29.18 7.59
CA LYS A 1 -26.12 -29.49 6.55
C LYS A 1 -25.61 -30.89 6.80
N LYS A 2 -25.83 -31.81 5.84
CA LYS A 2 -25.28 -33.15 5.92
C LYS A 2 -23.76 -33.04 5.77
N ILE A 3 -23.01 -33.41 6.81
CA ILE A 3 -21.56 -33.54 6.75
C ILE A 3 -21.31 -34.89 6.07
N ASP A 4 -20.50 -34.88 5.02
CA ASP A 4 -20.05 -36.11 4.37
C ASP A 4 -19.14 -36.84 5.39
N PRO A 5 -19.51 -38.07 5.80
CA PRO A 5 -18.74 -38.83 6.79
C PRO A 5 -17.35 -39.25 6.30
N ASN A 6 -17.12 -39.16 4.98
CA ASN A 6 -15.84 -39.56 4.36
C ASN A 6 -14.82 -38.43 4.28
N VAL A 7 -15.17 -37.18 4.69
CA VAL A 7 -14.23 -36.07 4.69
C VAL A 7 -13.21 -36.22 5.81
N ARG A 8 -11.95 -36.29 5.44
CA ARG A 8 -10.82 -36.27 6.38
C ARG A 8 -10.46 -34.83 6.71
N LEU A 9 -10.74 -34.41 7.93
CA LEU A 9 -10.39 -33.06 8.42
C LEU A 9 -8.88 -32.84 8.43
N SER A 10 -8.08 -33.86 8.64
CA SER A 10 -6.62 -33.75 8.58
C SER A 10 -6.12 -33.29 7.21
N ALA A 11 -6.77 -33.65 6.11
CA ALA A 11 -6.39 -33.18 4.78
C ALA A 11 -6.66 -31.68 4.55
N ILE A 12 -7.65 -31.12 5.26
CA ILE A 12 -8.06 -29.71 5.13
C ILE A 12 -7.25 -28.83 6.09
N PHE A 13 -7.00 -29.28 7.31
CA PHE A 13 -6.39 -28.51 8.41
C PHE A 13 -4.91 -28.80 8.61
N SER A 14 -4.27 -29.67 7.83
CA SER A 14 -2.82 -29.84 7.83
C SER A 14 -2.13 -28.65 7.15
N THR A 15 -2.37 -27.45 7.67
CA THR A 15 -1.75 -26.21 7.22
C THR A 15 -0.35 -26.07 7.79
N PHE A 16 0.46 -25.18 7.21
CA PHE A 16 1.83 -24.91 7.68
C PHE A 16 1.87 -24.57 9.19
N GLN A 17 0.84 -23.90 9.71
CA GLN A 17 0.75 -23.50 11.11
C GLN A 17 0.39 -24.65 12.06
N LEU A 18 -0.31 -25.66 11.58
CA LEU A 18 -0.79 -26.79 12.38
C LEU A 18 -0.09 -28.12 12.05
N LYS A 19 0.89 -28.12 11.17
CA LYS A 19 1.60 -29.33 10.71
C LYS A 19 2.25 -30.14 11.83
N ASP A 20 2.66 -29.48 12.92
CA ASP A 20 3.30 -30.12 14.05
C ASP A 20 2.26 -30.76 15.00
N LYS A 21 0.99 -30.34 14.94
CA LYS A 21 -0.12 -30.83 15.75
C LYS A 21 -1.06 -31.75 14.95
N ILE A 22 -1.30 -31.46 13.67
CA ILE A 22 -2.18 -32.23 12.80
C ILE A 22 -1.36 -32.93 11.72
N THR A 23 -1.32 -34.24 11.79
CA THR A 23 -0.66 -35.08 10.78
C THR A 23 -1.67 -35.65 9.79
N PRO A 24 -1.27 -36.09 8.58
CA PRO A 24 -2.18 -36.75 7.64
C PRO A 24 -2.86 -38.02 8.17
N ARG A 25 -2.34 -38.57 9.28
CA ARG A 25 -2.87 -39.78 9.95
C ARG A 25 -3.84 -39.46 11.08
N SER A 26 -3.95 -38.18 11.49
CA SER A 26 -4.83 -37.78 12.57
C SER A 26 -6.29 -38.06 12.23
N THR A 27 -7.02 -38.58 13.20
CA THR A 27 -8.45 -38.84 13.12
C THR A 27 -9.25 -37.52 13.16
N ASN A 28 -10.51 -37.54 12.70
CA ASN A 28 -11.35 -36.34 12.74
C ASN A 28 -11.57 -35.83 14.17
N ASP A 29 -11.71 -36.75 15.14
CA ASP A 29 -11.92 -36.36 16.56
C ASP A 29 -10.68 -35.72 17.17
N GLU A 30 -9.49 -36.22 16.86
CA GLU A 30 -8.21 -35.58 17.25
C GLU A 30 -8.09 -34.19 16.62
N VAL A 31 -8.40 -34.03 15.34
CA VAL A 31 -8.35 -32.73 14.66
C VAL A 31 -9.35 -31.76 15.29
N ILE A 32 -10.57 -32.18 15.60
CA ILE A 32 -11.57 -31.35 16.28
C ILE A 32 -11.09 -30.93 17.68
N SER A 33 -10.46 -31.82 18.44
CA SER A 33 -9.91 -31.51 19.76
C SER A 33 -8.82 -30.46 19.66
N ILE A 34 -7.87 -30.62 18.72
CA ILE A 34 -6.80 -29.65 18.46
C ILE A 34 -7.37 -28.29 18.04
N LEU A 35 -8.36 -28.28 17.13
CA LEU A 35 -9.00 -27.05 16.70
C LEU A 35 -9.73 -26.30 17.82
N ARG A 36 -10.35 -27.03 18.77
CA ARG A 36 -10.97 -26.43 19.95
C ARG A 36 -9.93 -25.83 20.89
N GLU A 37 -8.82 -26.50 21.08
CA GLU A 37 -7.71 -25.97 21.88
C GLU A 37 -7.13 -24.70 21.27
N GLU A 38 -6.90 -24.69 19.96
CA GLU A 38 -6.43 -23.49 19.22
C GLU A 38 -7.44 -22.35 19.29
N LEU A 39 -8.75 -22.65 19.16
CA LEU A 39 -9.80 -21.65 19.31
C LEU A 39 -9.79 -21.03 20.71
N ASN A 40 -9.71 -21.84 21.76
CA ASN A 40 -9.64 -21.34 23.13
C ASN A 40 -8.41 -20.47 23.34
N SER A 41 -7.24 -20.90 22.88
CA SER A 41 -6.01 -20.11 22.92
C SER A 41 -6.14 -18.78 22.18
N ALA A 42 -6.79 -18.77 21.01
CA ALA A 42 -7.04 -17.55 20.24
C ALA A 42 -8.01 -16.59 20.95
N VAL A 43 -9.03 -17.12 21.64
CA VAL A 43 -9.96 -16.32 22.46
C VAL A 43 -9.24 -15.74 23.67
N ASP A 44 -8.37 -16.53 24.33
CA ASP A 44 -7.57 -16.06 25.47
C ASP A 44 -6.61 -14.95 25.09
N ASN A 45 -5.92 -15.09 23.97
CA ASN A 45 -5.07 -14.05 23.41
C ASN A 45 -5.87 -12.79 23.08
N SER A 46 -7.02 -12.94 22.44
CA SER A 46 -7.91 -11.81 22.10
C SER A 46 -8.41 -11.09 23.35
N TYR A 47 -8.78 -11.84 24.40
CA TYR A 47 -9.18 -11.28 25.69
C TYR A 47 -8.06 -10.45 26.31
N ASN A 48 -6.83 -10.95 26.33
CA ASN A 48 -5.67 -10.27 26.90
C ASN A 48 -5.36 -8.97 26.10
N VAL A 49 -5.41 -9.03 24.78
CA VAL A 49 -5.21 -7.86 23.91
C VAL A 49 -6.29 -6.81 24.17
N LEU A 50 -7.56 -7.20 24.20
CA LEU A 50 -8.67 -6.29 24.46
C LEU A 50 -8.58 -5.67 25.84
N ARG A 51 -8.26 -6.45 26.86
CA ARG A 51 -8.05 -5.97 28.23
C ARG A 51 -6.94 -4.92 28.28
N THR A 52 -5.78 -5.22 27.70
CA THR A 52 -4.66 -4.27 27.66
C THR A 52 -5.02 -2.98 26.95
N ARG A 53 -5.78 -3.06 25.85
CA ARG A 53 -6.27 -1.87 25.14
C ARG A 53 -7.20 -1.04 26.01
N ILE A 54 -8.16 -1.67 26.69
CA ILE A 54 -9.15 -1.00 27.55
C ILE A 54 -8.48 -0.34 28.75
N ASP A 55 -7.54 -1.01 29.38
CA ASP A 55 -6.77 -0.47 30.52
C ASP A 55 -6.02 0.82 30.14
N ARG A 56 -5.49 0.89 28.90
CA ARG A 56 -4.83 2.11 28.38
C ARG A 56 -5.78 3.26 28.10
N PHE A 57 -7.08 3.01 27.91
CA PHE A 57 -8.07 4.08 27.74
C PHE A 57 -8.44 4.80 29.03
N GLY A 58 -8.00 4.30 30.18
CA GLY A 58 -8.32 4.87 31.48
C GLY A 58 -9.81 4.80 31.82
N VAL A 59 -10.52 3.80 31.29
CA VAL A 59 -11.95 3.58 31.62
C VAL A 59 -12.03 3.11 33.07
N VAL A 60 -12.86 3.78 33.85
CA VAL A 60 -13.09 3.39 35.26
C VAL A 60 -13.96 2.14 35.31
N ALA A 61 -13.44 1.08 35.92
CA ALA A 61 -14.14 -0.20 36.16
C ALA A 61 -14.73 -0.86 34.89
N PRO A 62 -13.91 -1.22 33.88
CA PRO A 62 -14.41 -1.97 32.74
C PRO A 62 -14.82 -3.38 33.16
N ASN A 63 -15.91 -3.90 32.64
CA ASN A 63 -16.33 -5.28 32.79
C ASN A 63 -16.03 -6.05 31.50
N ILE A 64 -15.12 -7.04 31.58
CA ILE A 64 -14.72 -7.85 30.44
C ILE A 64 -14.89 -9.31 30.84
N GLN A 65 -15.76 -10.03 30.14
CA GLN A 65 -16.08 -11.43 30.44
C GLN A 65 -15.95 -12.30 29.19
N LYS A 66 -15.33 -13.48 29.35
CA LYS A 66 -15.39 -14.54 28.34
C LYS A 66 -16.70 -15.29 28.55
N LEU A 67 -17.49 -15.39 27.49
CA LEU A 67 -18.69 -16.22 27.51
C LEU A 67 -18.31 -17.64 27.14
N GLU A 68 -18.81 -18.61 27.90
CA GLU A 68 -18.48 -20.04 27.69
C GLU A 68 -18.94 -20.61 26.36
N LYS A 69 -19.90 -19.95 25.70
CA LYS A 69 -20.37 -20.32 24.37
C LYS A 69 -19.71 -19.47 23.29
N ASP A 70 -19.17 -20.17 22.29
CA ASP A 70 -18.86 -19.67 20.96
C ASP A 70 -17.72 -18.65 20.82
N GLY A 71 -16.78 -18.63 21.78
CA GLY A 71 -15.62 -17.72 21.69
C GLY A 71 -15.97 -16.23 21.71
N LEU A 72 -17.06 -15.87 22.37
CA LEU A 72 -17.51 -14.50 22.52
C LEU A 72 -16.88 -13.84 23.77
N ILE A 73 -16.56 -12.56 23.64
CA ILE A 73 -16.08 -11.71 24.72
C ILE A 73 -17.08 -10.56 24.89
N LEU A 74 -17.70 -10.50 26.08
CA LEU A 74 -18.58 -9.38 26.47
C LEU A 74 -17.71 -8.26 27.06
N ILE A 75 -17.92 -7.04 26.54
CA ILE A 75 -17.21 -5.84 27.00
C ILE A 75 -18.22 -4.77 27.33
N GLU A 76 -18.23 -4.34 28.57
CA GLU A 76 -19.07 -3.23 29.06
C GLU A 76 -18.15 -2.13 29.58
N LEU A 77 -18.31 -0.95 29.04
CA LEU A 77 -17.46 0.21 29.32
C LEU A 77 -18.33 1.37 29.81
N PRO A 78 -18.56 1.50 31.13
CA PRO A 78 -19.39 2.58 31.65
C PRO A 78 -18.71 3.94 31.50
N GLY A 79 -19.51 4.98 31.26
CA GLY A 79 -19.05 6.36 31.27
C GLY A 79 -18.26 6.83 30.02
N ILE A 80 -18.27 6.07 28.95
CA ILE A 80 -17.59 6.46 27.70
C ILE A 80 -18.35 7.57 27.00
N LYS A 81 -17.65 8.68 26.69
CA LYS A 81 -18.19 9.81 25.95
C LYS A 81 -18.25 9.58 24.44
N GLU A 82 -17.35 8.76 23.87
CA GLU A 82 -17.20 8.53 22.42
C GLU A 82 -17.23 7.02 22.09
N PRO A 83 -18.39 6.35 22.14
CA PRO A 83 -18.47 4.90 21.98
C PRO A 83 -18.00 4.41 20.61
N GLU A 84 -18.25 5.16 19.54
CA GLU A 84 -17.84 4.80 18.18
C GLU A 84 -16.31 4.82 17.98
N ARG A 85 -15.65 5.78 18.61
CA ARG A 85 -14.17 5.84 18.59
C ARG A 85 -13.55 4.64 19.29
N VAL A 86 -14.10 4.30 20.47
CA VAL A 86 -13.61 3.14 21.23
C VAL A 86 -13.89 1.85 20.49
N ARG A 87 -15.06 1.70 19.88
CA ARG A 87 -15.39 0.55 19.03
C ARG A 87 -14.38 0.37 17.90
N LYS A 88 -14.07 1.43 17.16
CA LYS A 88 -13.07 1.39 16.08
C LYS A 88 -11.69 0.96 16.58
N LEU A 89 -11.28 1.43 17.76
CA LEU A 89 -9.99 1.10 18.35
C LEU A 89 -9.93 -0.35 18.86
N LEU A 90 -11.02 -0.86 19.42
CA LEU A 90 -11.10 -2.27 19.87
C LEU A 90 -11.20 -3.24 18.69
N GLN A 91 -11.93 -2.88 17.63
CA GLN A 91 -12.05 -3.69 16.41
C GLN A 91 -10.80 -3.63 15.52
N GLY A 92 -9.95 -2.64 15.70
CA GLY A 92 -8.71 -2.50 14.92
C GLY A 92 -7.79 -3.70 15.18
N SER A 93 -7.68 -4.59 14.20
CA SER A 93 -6.64 -5.62 14.15
C SER A 93 -5.59 -5.20 13.13
N ALA A 94 -4.34 -5.11 13.56
CA ALA A 94 -3.23 -4.85 12.67
C ALA A 94 -2.05 -5.70 13.11
N ASN A 95 -1.36 -6.30 12.15
CA ASN A 95 -0.07 -6.90 12.39
C ASN A 95 0.98 -5.80 12.30
N LEU A 96 1.79 -5.65 13.34
CA LEU A 96 2.94 -4.77 13.31
C LEU A 96 4.10 -5.56 12.73
N GLU A 97 4.73 -5.00 11.73
CA GLU A 97 5.86 -5.61 11.04
C GLU A 97 6.94 -4.55 10.85
N PHE A 98 8.20 -4.94 11.08
CA PHE A 98 9.36 -4.09 10.85
C PHE A 98 10.08 -4.60 9.61
N TRP A 99 10.26 -3.69 8.66
CA TRP A 99 10.88 -4.00 7.38
C TRP A 99 12.13 -3.16 7.17
N GLU A 100 13.17 -3.76 6.66
CA GLU A 100 14.23 -2.98 6.05
C GLU A 100 13.71 -2.29 4.78
N THR A 101 14.25 -1.14 4.46
CA THR A 101 13.80 -0.35 3.32
C THR A 101 14.94 -0.09 2.34
N TYR A 102 14.57 0.05 1.08
CA TYR A 102 15.45 0.61 0.06
C TYR A 102 15.40 2.13 0.13
N LYS A 103 16.55 2.76 -0.06
CA LYS A 103 16.62 4.21 -0.27
C LYS A 103 16.41 4.54 -1.75
N LEU A 104 15.85 5.71 -2.04
CA LEU A 104 15.66 6.17 -3.41
C LEU A 104 16.95 6.14 -4.22
N GLU A 105 18.07 6.54 -3.65
CA GLU A 105 19.40 6.54 -4.30
C GLU A 105 19.80 5.17 -4.83
N GLN A 106 19.38 4.10 -4.18
CA GLN A 106 19.67 2.72 -4.58
C GLN A 106 18.78 2.24 -5.73
N LEU A 107 17.55 2.77 -5.80
CA LEU A 107 16.54 2.33 -6.76
C LEU A 107 16.40 3.27 -7.96
N ALA A 108 16.74 4.55 -7.83
CA ALA A 108 16.59 5.53 -8.90
C ALA A 108 17.21 5.06 -10.24
N PRO A 109 18.47 4.58 -10.29
CA PRO A 109 19.04 4.11 -11.57
C PRO A 109 18.28 2.93 -12.16
N LYS A 110 17.70 2.07 -11.32
CA LYS A 110 16.90 0.91 -11.76
C LYS A 110 15.51 1.32 -12.23
N LEU A 111 14.89 2.30 -11.58
CA LEU A 111 13.61 2.85 -11.99
C LEU A 111 13.74 3.62 -13.32
N ASP A 112 14.84 4.33 -13.53
CA ASP A 112 15.17 4.97 -14.81
C ASP A 112 15.35 3.91 -15.90
N ALA A 113 16.06 2.83 -15.61
CA ALA A 113 16.21 1.71 -16.54
C ALA A 113 14.88 1.04 -16.89
N VAL A 114 13.99 0.85 -15.92
CA VAL A 114 12.62 0.35 -16.13
C VAL A 114 11.82 1.30 -16.99
N ASN A 115 11.87 2.61 -16.70
CA ASN A 115 11.19 3.63 -17.50
C ASN A 115 11.61 3.59 -18.96
N ASN A 116 12.92 3.58 -19.23
CA ASN A 116 13.48 3.55 -20.56
C ASN A 116 13.15 2.25 -21.31
N ALA A 117 13.19 1.11 -20.61
CA ALA A 117 12.87 -0.19 -21.19
C ALA A 117 11.37 -0.29 -21.56
N ILE A 118 10.46 0.26 -20.73
CA ILE A 118 9.04 0.33 -21.02
C ILE A 118 8.78 1.28 -22.20
N ALA A 119 9.45 2.45 -22.23
CA ALA A 119 9.34 3.39 -23.36
C ALA A 119 9.76 2.75 -24.67
N ALA A 120 10.89 2.04 -24.69
CA ALA A 120 11.36 1.31 -25.86
C ALA A 120 10.40 0.20 -26.30
N ALA A 121 9.82 -0.54 -25.35
CA ALA A 121 8.85 -1.59 -25.64
C ALA A 121 7.55 -1.01 -26.24
N ASN A 122 7.08 0.12 -25.72
CA ASN A 122 5.90 0.81 -26.25
C ASN A 122 6.16 1.36 -27.68
N ALA A 123 7.33 1.95 -27.91
CA ALA A 123 7.71 2.45 -29.24
C ALA A 123 7.83 1.31 -30.27
N ALA A 124 8.26 0.11 -29.84
CA ALA A 124 8.33 -1.06 -30.73
C ALA A 124 6.95 -1.68 -31.06
N GLN A 125 5.92 -1.35 -30.30
CA GLN A 125 4.53 -1.82 -30.51
C GLN A 125 3.66 -0.83 -31.29
N GLU A 126 4.08 0.46 -31.40
CA GLU A 126 3.40 1.41 -32.29
C GLU A 126 3.79 1.09 -33.73
N PRO A 127 2.83 0.87 -34.68
CA PRO A 127 3.16 0.85 -36.10
C PRO A 127 3.76 2.21 -36.46
N ALA A 128 4.85 2.19 -37.20
CA ALA A 128 5.50 3.41 -37.65
C ALA A 128 4.48 4.29 -38.38
N GLU A 129 3.88 5.24 -37.70
CA GLU A 129 3.25 6.38 -38.37
C GLU A 129 4.40 7.21 -38.91
N GLU A 130 4.48 7.23 -40.24
CA GLU A 130 5.39 8.06 -41.04
C GLU A 130 5.36 9.48 -40.48
N GLU A 131 6.52 9.94 -40.00
CA GLU A 131 6.76 11.37 -39.80
C GLU A 131 6.53 12.09 -41.11
N ALA A 132 5.38 12.74 -41.28
CA ALA A 132 5.18 13.68 -42.33
C ALA A 132 6.15 14.87 -42.13
N PRO A 133 6.97 15.22 -43.14
CA PRO A 133 7.92 16.30 -42.99
C PRO A 133 7.20 17.61 -42.76
N VAL A 134 7.54 18.29 -41.69
CA VAL A 134 7.12 19.66 -41.42
C VAL A 134 7.75 20.55 -42.49
N VAL A 135 6.97 20.86 -43.51
CA VAL A 135 7.34 21.87 -44.48
C VAL A 135 7.17 23.23 -43.81
N ALA A 136 8.29 23.86 -43.56
CA ALA A 136 8.33 25.29 -43.24
C ALA A 136 8.02 26.05 -44.53
N GLU A 137 6.91 26.77 -44.58
CA GLU A 137 6.74 27.77 -45.60
C GLU A 137 6.28 29.10 -45.00
N ALA A 138 7.08 30.08 -45.36
CA ALA A 138 7.08 31.45 -44.93
C ALA A 138 5.90 32.23 -45.52
N THR A 139 5.48 33.25 -44.78
CA THR A 139 4.81 34.50 -45.05
C THR A 139 4.87 35.03 -46.54
N PRO A 140 4.11 36.06 -46.97
CA PRO A 140 3.32 37.05 -46.26
C PRO A 140 2.01 37.50 -46.96
N ASP A 141 1.23 38.24 -46.39
CA ASP A 141 0.84 39.63 -46.65
C ASP A 141 -0.64 39.97 -46.37
N THR A 142 -0.76 41.02 -45.63
CA THR A 142 -1.73 42.11 -45.58
C THR A 142 -3.20 41.90 -45.98
N ALA A 143 -4.09 42.12 -45.06
CA ALA A 143 -5.01 43.25 -45.00
C ALA A 143 -6.20 43.02 -44.05
N ALA A 144 -6.28 43.87 -43.06
CA ALA A 144 -7.45 44.56 -42.49
C ALA A 144 -8.75 43.76 -42.24
N VAL A 145 -9.23 43.72 -41.04
CA VAL A 145 -10.29 44.55 -40.48
C VAL A 145 -10.72 44.01 -39.14
N ALA A 146 -10.87 44.90 -38.19
CA ALA A 146 -11.31 44.72 -36.84
C ALA A 146 -12.62 43.96 -36.74
N ALA A 147 -12.63 42.98 -35.90
CA ALA A 147 -13.69 42.65 -34.98
C ALA A 147 -13.36 41.32 -34.28
N ASP A 148 -13.43 41.36 -32.99
CA ASP A 148 -13.49 40.20 -32.09
C ASP A 148 -12.16 39.75 -31.47
N SER A 149 -11.69 40.58 -30.55
CA SER A 149 -10.56 40.30 -29.67
C SER A 149 -10.78 39.06 -28.73
N THR A 150 -12.01 38.62 -28.59
CA THR A 150 -12.40 37.45 -27.79
C THR A 150 -12.21 36.13 -28.54
N ALA A 151 -12.54 36.09 -29.81
CA ALA A 151 -12.37 34.87 -30.63
C ALA A 151 -10.89 34.57 -30.92
N SER A 152 -10.07 35.60 -31.09
CA SER A 152 -8.63 35.47 -31.32
C SER A 152 -7.91 35.00 -30.06
N SER A 153 -8.30 35.45 -28.86
CA SER A 153 -7.73 35.02 -27.60
C SER A 153 -8.15 33.60 -27.22
N LEU A 154 -9.39 33.18 -27.55
CA LEU A 154 -9.87 31.82 -27.40
C LEU A 154 -9.13 30.84 -28.34
N LYS A 155 -8.93 31.23 -29.58
CA LYS A 155 -8.22 30.42 -30.58
C LYS A 155 -6.75 30.24 -30.19
N LYS A 156 -6.11 31.26 -29.64
CA LYS A 156 -4.75 31.22 -29.13
C LYS A 156 -4.63 30.36 -27.88
N LYS A 157 -5.59 30.42 -26.98
CA LYS A 157 -5.67 29.51 -25.81
C LYS A 157 -5.89 28.05 -26.20
N LEU A 158 -6.80 27.78 -27.13
CA LEU A 158 -7.04 26.42 -27.65
C LEU A 158 -5.80 25.85 -28.39
N GLN A 159 -5.08 26.66 -29.13
CA GLN A 159 -3.83 26.25 -29.79
C GLN A 159 -2.72 26.00 -28.74
N GLN A 160 -2.65 26.80 -27.69
CA GLN A 160 -1.69 26.64 -26.61
C GLN A 160 -2.01 25.38 -25.77
N GLU A 161 -3.28 25.14 -25.44
CA GLU A 161 -3.72 23.93 -24.76
C GLU A 161 -3.50 22.66 -25.59
N ALA A 162 -3.72 22.75 -26.95
CA ALA A 162 -3.44 21.63 -27.86
C ALA A 162 -1.94 21.32 -27.94
N SER A 163 -1.09 22.34 -28.03
CA SER A 163 0.37 22.15 -28.05
C SER A 163 0.94 21.66 -26.69
N GLU A 164 0.34 22.07 -25.60
CA GLU A 164 0.68 21.57 -24.26
C GLU A 164 0.25 20.11 -24.09
N ALA A 165 -0.93 19.73 -24.59
CA ALA A 165 -1.41 18.36 -24.59
C ALA A 165 -0.54 17.41 -25.42
N GLU A 166 -0.15 17.82 -26.64
CA GLU A 166 0.78 17.06 -27.50
C GLU A 166 2.17 16.91 -26.85
N THR A 167 2.65 17.97 -26.19
CA THR A 167 3.92 17.94 -25.45
C THR A 167 3.84 16.97 -24.27
N MET A 168 2.73 17.00 -23.53
CA MET A 168 2.48 16.08 -22.41
C MET A 168 2.37 14.63 -22.87
N GLU A 169 1.71 14.35 -23.98
CA GLU A 169 1.64 13.01 -24.55
C GLU A 169 3.02 12.52 -24.99
N ARG A 170 3.83 13.37 -25.60
CA ARG A 170 5.20 13.03 -25.97
C ARG A 170 6.07 12.74 -24.76
N ILE A 171 5.95 13.53 -23.69
CA ILE A 171 6.63 13.27 -22.42
C ILE A 171 6.18 11.93 -21.82
N ARG A 172 4.88 11.63 -21.85
CA ARG A 172 4.34 10.33 -21.37
C ARG A 172 4.84 9.14 -22.19
N LYS A 173 4.95 9.28 -23.50
CA LYS A 173 5.51 8.23 -24.38
C LYS A 173 6.99 8.00 -24.09
N GLN A 174 7.77 9.06 -23.91
CA GLN A 174 9.21 8.98 -23.61
C GLN A 174 9.49 8.54 -22.17
N ASN A 175 8.63 8.91 -21.23
CA ASN A 175 8.80 8.64 -19.80
C ASN A 175 7.52 8.06 -19.17
N PRO A 176 7.10 6.85 -19.58
CA PRO A 176 5.81 6.30 -19.16
C PRO A 176 5.66 6.15 -17.65
N LEU A 177 6.71 5.74 -16.94
CA LEU A 177 6.70 5.58 -15.51
C LEU A 177 6.91 6.92 -14.79
N LEU A 178 7.91 7.69 -15.20
CA LEU A 178 8.33 8.92 -14.52
C LEU A 178 7.35 10.08 -14.73
N SER A 179 6.58 10.08 -15.81
CA SER A 179 5.51 11.07 -16.00
C SER A 179 4.35 10.94 -15.02
N LEU A 180 4.15 9.74 -14.45
CA LEU A 180 3.11 9.44 -13.47
C LEU A 180 3.62 9.46 -12.03
N MET A 181 4.92 9.24 -11.82
CA MET A 181 5.54 9.13 -10.52
C MET A 181 6.58 10.22 -10.30
N ASN A 182 6.29 11.14 -9.39
CA ASN A 182 7.27 12.15 -8.97
C ASN A 182 8.22 11.56 -7.94
N TYR A 183 9.51 11.58 -8.25
CA TYR A 183 10.52 11.27 -7.24
C TYR A 183 10.47 12.32 -6.13
N THR A 184 10.35 11.84 -4.89
CA THR A 184 10.57 12.72 -3.76
C THR A 184 12.07 12.93 -3.60
N GLN A 185 12.51 14.17 -3.60
CA GLN A 185 13.83 14.48 -3.05
C GLN A 185 13.81 14.13 -1.57
N SER A 186 14.26 12.93 -1.26
CA SER A 186 14.28 12.43 0.09
C SER A 186 15.46 13.01 0.83
N TYR A 187 15.20 13.94 1.71
CA TYR A 187 16.20 14.36 2.70
C TYR A 187 16.42 13.19 3.68
N GLY A 188 17.61 12.57 3.62
CA GLY A 188 18.10 11.75 4.71
C GLY A 188 17.56 10.32 4.81
N GLY A 189 17.33 9.60 3.71
CA GLY A 189 17.13 8.15 3.75
C GLY A 189 15.70 7.67 3.94
N SER A 190 14.73 8.48 3.54
CA SER A 190 13.31 8.07 3.49
C SER A 190 13.11 6.84 2.59
N PRO A 191 12.25 5.88 2.98
CA PRO A 191 11.88 4.72 2.20
C PRO A 191 10.94 5.06 1.03
N VAL A 192 10.48 6.31 0.93
CA VAL A 192 9.58 6.77 -0.12
C VAL A 192 10.34 6.94 -1.41
N ILE A 193 9.96 6.19 -2.44
CA ILE A 193 10.60 6.25 -3.76
C ILE A 193 9.86 7.13 -4.75
N GLY A 194 8.60 7.47 -4.47
CA GLY A 194 7.85 8.36 -5.32
C GLY A 194 6.47 8.72 -4.77
N ILE A 195 5.90 9.77 -5.33
CA ILE A 195 4.53 10.23 -5.04
C ILE A 195 3.72 10.13 -6.33
N VAL A 196 2.54 9.56 -6.24
CA VAL A 196 1.67 9.28 -7.38
C VAL A 196 0.23 9.71 -7.08
N ASN A 197 -0.45 10.20 -8.09
CA ASN A 197 -1.88 10.50 -7.99
C ASN A 197 -2.69 9.19 -7.85
N LYS A 198 -3.74 9.23 -7.06
CA LYS A 198 -4.65 8.09 -6.83
C LYS A 198 -5.10 7.40 -8.12
N ASN A 199 -5.42 8.20 -9.13
CA ASN A 199 -5.92 7.69 -10.41
C ASN A 199 -4.84 6.93 -11.20
N ASP A 200 -3.56 7.26 -10.99
CA ASP A 200 -2.43 6.69 -11.73
C ASP A 200 -1.79 5.49 -11.01
N THR A 201 -2.18 5.22 -9.76
CA THR A 201 -1.62 4.11 -8.96
C THR A 201 -1.76 2.76 -9.65
N ALA A 202 -2.87 2.50 -10.33
CA ALA A 202 -3.10 1.25 -11.06
C ALA A 202 -2.15 1.10 -12.25
N ALA A 203 -1.92 2.18 -13.00
CA ALA A 203 -0.99 2.20 -14.13
C ALA A 203 0.46 2.00 -13.68
N VAL A 204 0.87 2.69 -12.61
CA VAL A 204 2.21 2.52 -12.00
C VAL A 204 2.40 1.09 -11.50
N ASN A 205 1.40 0.51 -10.82
CA ASN A 205 1.46 -0.89 -10.38
C ASN A 205 1.61 -1.87 -11.56
N ALA A 206 0.87 -1.67 -12.65
CA ALA A 206 0.96 -2.52 -13.84
C ALA A 206 2.35 -2.46 -14.47
N MET A 207 2.94 -1.26 -14.59
CA MET A 207 4.29 -1.05 -15.12
C MET A 207 5.35 -1.70 -14.23
N LEU A 208 5.28 -1.51 -12.91
CA LEU A 208 6.24 -2.08 -11.95
C LEU A 208 6.06 -3.60 -11.75
N ALA A 209 4.90 -4.16 -12.05
CA ALA A 209 4.63 -5.59 -12.05
C ALA A 209 4.96 -6.26 -13.40
N SER A 210 5.30 -5.50 -14.43
CA SER A 210 5.64 -6.03 -15.76
C SER A 210 6.86 -6.96 -15.71
N LYS A 211 7.00 -7.83 -16.72
CA LYS A 211 8.17 -8.69 -16.84
C LYS A 211 9.45 -7.87 -16.95
N ILE A 212 9.43 -6.79 -17.73
CA ILE A 212 10.56 -5.87 -17.92
C ILE A 212 11.04 -5.31 -16.56
N ALA A 213 10.10 -4.86 -15.73
CA ALA A 213 10.43 -4.31 -14.42
C ALA A 213 10.99 -5.37 -13.47
N ARG A 214 10.45 -6.59 -13.49
CA ARG A 214 10.93 -7.72 -12.65
C ARG A 214 12.35 -8.16 -13.00
N ASP A 215 12.74 -8.06 -14.26
CA ASP A 215 14.09 -8.44 -14.72
C ASP A 215 15.15 -7.40 -14.31
N ILE A 216 14.76 -6.15 -14.08
CA ILE A 216 15.65 -5.02 -13.73
C ILE A 216 15.68 -4.76 -12.22
N LEU A 217 14.52 -4.83 -11.55
CA LEU A 217 14.39 -4.53 -10.14
C LEU A 217 14.92 -5.67 -9.27
N PRO A 218 15.34 -5.38 -8.01
CA PRO A 218 15.75 -6.43 -7.09
C PRO A 218 14.64 -7.44 -6.84
N SER A 219 14.99 -8.73 -6.78
CA SER A 219 14.02 -9.82 -6.56
C SER A 219 13.40 -9.80 -5.16
N ASP A 220 14.05 -9.15 -4.20
CA ASP A 220 13.61 -8.96 -2.83
C ASP A 220 12.85 -7.63 -2.61
N LEU A 221 12.58 -6.87 -3.67
CA LEU A 221 11.85 -5.62 -3.60
C LEU A 221 10.35 -5.87 -3.43
N ILE A 222 9.78 -5.29 -2.37
CA ILE A 222 8.34 -5.22 -2.14
C ILE A 222 7.90 -3.76 -2.15
N LEU A 223 6.95 -3.46 -3.02
CA LEU A 223 6.37 -2.11 -3.13
C LEU A 223 5.04 -2.04 -2.40
N ARG A 224 4.83 -0.99 -1.60
CA ARG A 224 3.60 -0.74 -0.86
C ARG A 224 3.21 0.73 -0.90
N TRP A 225 1.92 0.98 -1.00
CA TRP A 225 1.33 2.32 -0.91
C TRP A 225 1.05 2.69 0.55
N THR A 226 1.22 3.96 0.88
CA THR A 226 0.75 4.49 2.17
C THR A 226 -0.78 4.43 2.21
N VAL A 227 -1.32 4.12 3.39
CA VAL A 227 -2.79 4.09 3.61
C VAL A 227 -3.37 5.50 3.62
N LYS A 228 -2.61 6.46 4.17
CA LYS A 228 -3.01 7.87 4.21
C LYS A 228 -2.37 8.62 3.05
N ALA A 229 -3.16 9.45 2.39
CA ALA A 229 -2.66 10.40 1.43
C ALA A 229 -1.81 11.48 2.12
N ILE A 230 -0.95 12.14 1.35
CA ILE A 230 -0.10 13.24 1.84
C ILE A 230 -0.91 14.51 1.95
N ASP A 231 -1.85 14.69 1.02
CA ASP A 231 -2.66 15.88 0.87
C ASP A 231 -4.03 15.76 1.55
N GLU A 232 -4.60 16.90 1.96
CA GLU A 232 -5.93 16.96 2.57
C GLU A 232 -7.04 16.47 1.62
N LYS A 233 -6.84 16.61 0.30
CA LYS A 233 -7.79 16.17 -0.74
C LYS A 233 -7.75 14.66 -0.99
N GLN A 234 -6.84 13.96 -0.33
CA GLN A 234 -6.65 12.49 -0.46
C GLN A 234 -6.40 12.03 -1.91
N THR A 235 -5.63 12.81 -2.65
CA THR A 235 -5.32 12.54 -4.07
C THR A 235 -3.92 11.98 -4.29
N MET A 236 -2.97 12.24 -3.38
CA MET A 236 -1.55 11.89 -3.55
C MET A 236 -1.10 10.85 -2.54
N TYR A 237 -0.56 9.73 -3.03
CA TYR A 237 -0.08 8.61 -2.23
C TYR A 237 1.42 8.39 -2.42
N GLN A 238 2.09 7.95 -1.35
CA GLN A 238 3.51 7.61 -1.40
C GLN A 238 3.69 6.13 -1.70
N LEU A 239 4.67 5.83 -2.57
CA LEU A 239 5.14 4.49 -2.83
C LEU A 239 6.39 4.22 -2.00
N ILE A 240 6.34 3.17 -1.19
CA ILE A 240 7.40 2.76 -0.27
C ILE A 240 8.07 1.49 -0.79
N ALA A 241 9.38 1.46 -0.73
CA ALA A 241 10.20 0.33 -1.13
C ALA A 241 10.73 -0.43 0.10
N LEU A 242 10.27 -1.66 0.27
CA LEU A 242 10.64 -2.57 1.34
C LEU A 242 11.58 -3.66 0.81
N LYS A 243 12.46 -4.18 1.68
CA LYS A 243 13.26 -5.38 1.40
C LYS A 243 12.57 -6.61 1.97
N ALA A 244 12.32 -7.59 1.14
CA ALA A 244 11.78 -8.86 1.59
C ALA A 244 12.81 -9.62 2.40
N GLY A 245 12.42 -10.04 3.60
CA GLY A 245 13.19 -11.01 4.38
C GLY A 245 13.09 -12.42 3.77
N LYS A 246 13.70 -13.40 4.41
CA LYS A 246 13.64 -14.81 4.01
C LYS A 246 12.19 -15.28 3.85
N GLY A 247 11.84 -15.76 2.67
CA GLY A 247 10.49 -16.23 2.34
C GLY A 247 9.46 -15.11 2.13
N GLY A 248 9.89 -13.86 1.85
CA GLY A 248 8.99 -12.74 1.56
C GLY A 248 8.26 -12.18 2.78
N LYS A 249 8.72 -12.51 4.00
CA LYS A 249 8.14 -12.07 5.27
C LYS A 249 8.95 -10.92 5.87
N ALA A 250 8.31 -10.17 6.77
CA ALA A 250 8.99 -9.17 7.58
C ALA A 250 10.09 -9.83 8.43
N PRO A 251 11.28 -9.22 8.54
CA PRO A 251 12.34 -9.72 9.41
C PRO A 251 11.93 -9.77 10.89
N LEU A 252 11.14 -8.81 11.35
CA LEU A 252 10.66 -8.71 12.72
C LEU A 252 9.17 -8.42 12.75
N GLY A 253 8.44 -9.08 13.62
CA GLY A 253 7.02 -8.85 13.88
C GLY A 253 6.79 -8.01 15.14
N GLY A 254 5.52 -7.73 15.47
CA GLY A 254 5.16 -6.99 16.67
C GLY A 254 5.40 -7.76 17.98
N ASP A 255 5.66 -9.05 17.88
CA ASP A 255 6.01 -9.94 19.00
C ASP A 255 7.37 -9.63 19.63
N VAL A 256 8.26 -8.93 18.92
CA VAL A 256 9.56 -8.51 19.45
C VAL A 256 9.48 -7.26 20.34
N ILE A 257 8.31 -6.58 20.39
CA ILE A 257 8.14 -5.39 21.22
C ILE A 257 7.87 -5.81 22.66
N THR A 258 8.76 -5.40 23.54
CA THR A 258 8.66 -5.65 25.00
C THR A 258 7.97 -4.51 25.73
N ASP A 259 8.12 -3.27 25.25
CA ASP A 259 7.47 -2.08 25.83
C ASP A 259 7.14 -1.07 24.74
N ALA A 260 6.04 -0.35 24.90
CA ALA A 260 5.65 0.75 24.01
C ALA A 260 4.90 1.82 24.80
N ARG A 261 5.36 3.06 24.72
CA ARG A 261 4.78 4.21 25.43
C ARG A 261 4.72 5.44 24.54
N ASP A 262 3.78 6.30 24.81
CA ASP A 262 3.76 7.64 24.25
C ASP A 262 4.86 8.50 24.89
N ASP A 263 5.51 9.31 24.09
CA ASP A 263 6.59 10.19 24.51
C ASP A 263 6.50 11.50 23.72
N PHE A 264 7.22 12.52 24.15
CA PHE A 264 7.23 13.81 23.49
C PHE A 264 8.67 14.23 23.17
N ASP A 265 9.00 14.22 21.90
CA ASP A 265 10.26 14.74 21.39
C ASP A 265 10.14 16.25 21.12
N LYS A 266 11.17 17.03 21.51
CA LYS A 266 11.17 18.50 21.37
C LYS A 266 11.19 18.95 19.89
N ILE A 267 11.65 18.10 18.98
CA ILE A 267 11.81 18.42 17.56
C ILE A 267 10.66 17.80 16.75
N GLN A 268 10.29 16.54 17.05
CA GLN A 268 9.31 15.78 16.28
C GLN A 268 7.89 15.85 16.85
N GLY A 269 7.72 16.39 18.06
CA GLY A 269 6.43 16.44 18.75
C GLY A 269 6.08 15.11 19.42
N SER A 270 4.81 14.71 19.32
CA SER A 270 4.34 13.44 19.91
C SER A 270 4.92 12.25 19.15
N VAL A 271 5.63 11.38 19.85
CA VAL A 271 6.28 10.17 19.32
C VAL A 271 5.83 8.95 20.11
N VAL A 272 6.09 7.77 19.57
CA VAL A 272 5.93 6.49 20.28
C VAL A 272 7.31 5.89 20.47
N SER A 273 7.74 5.79 21.74
CA SER A 273 8.98 5.10 22.11
C SER A 273 8.70 3.61 22.28
N MET A 274 9.47 2.77 21.60
CA MET A 274 9.33 1.32 21.64
C MET A 274 10.66 0.66 21.99
N THR A 275 10.60 -0.38 22.85
CA THR A 275 11.72 -1.26 23.17
C THR A 275 11.49 -2.62 22.53
N MET A 276 12.51 -3.13 21.85
CA MET A 276 12.51 -4.42 21.15
C MET A 276 13.59 -5.33 21.70
#